data_b1812ea894e1c4ec0970e1d3a785bd24
#
_entry.id   b1812ea894e1c4ec0970e1d3a785bd24
#
_cell.length_a   1.000
_cell.length_b   1.000
_cell.length_c   1.000
_cell.angle_alpha   90.00
_cell.angle_beta   90.00
_cell.angle_gamma   90.00
#
_symmetry.space_group_name_H-M   'P 1'
#
loop_
_entity.id
_entity.type
_entity.pdbx_description
1 polymer ?
#
loop_
_entity_poly.entity_id
_entity_poly.type
_entity_poly.pdbx_seq_one_letter_code
_entity_poly.pdbx_strand_id
1 'polypeptide(L)'
;MEFKERLRRRRSVRKYLSRPVEREVLDTVLREALAAPSSRNSHSTHLRVVTDPETIARIARMRDYGSAFLEHAPAVVLVEGDRTATDLWRENAAITATALLFAATDAGLASCWVHVNGRPCLKDQPDGAQAEDYLREFLPVPAEHGILCAVALGYSDFEPAALPPFDAGTHIHWPEK
;
A
#
# COMPACT_ATOMS: atom_id res chain seq x y z
N MET A 1 -11.90 3.30 -17.05
CA MET A 1 -12.30 1.87 -16.75
C MET A 1 -13.48 1.89 -15.80
N GLU A 2 -14.48 1.01 -16.02
CA GLU A 2 -15.60 0.91 -15.09
C GLU A 2 -15.16 0.33 -13.73
N PHE A 3 -15.85 0.73 -12.64
CA PHE A 3 -15.50 0.32 -11.28
C PHE A 3 -15.48 -1.21 -11.10
N LYS A 4 -16.48 -1.92 -11.66
CA LYS A 4 -16.57 -3.37 -11.60
C LYS A 4 -15.39 -4.07 -12.28
N GLU A 5 -14.93 -3.53 -13.38
CA GLU A 5 -13.76 -4.04 -14.10
C GLU A 5 -12.48 -3.79 -13.31
N ARG A 6 -12.34 -2.59 -12.72
CA ARG A 6 -11.21 -2.22 -11.85
C ARG A 6 -11.08 -3.16 -10.67
N LEU A 7 -12.18 -3.49 -9.99
CA LEU A 7 -12.21 -4.48 -8.92
C LEU A 7 -11.66 -5.85 -9.35
N ARG A 8 -11.99 -6.29 -10.57
CA ARG A 8 -11.56 -7.59 -11.09
C ARG A 8 -10.11 -7.60 -11.57
N ARG A 9 -9.64 -6.50 -12.16
CA ARG A 9 -8.29 -6.38 -12.72
C ARG A 9 -7.24 -6.11 -11.66
N ARG A 10 -7.58 -5.42 -10.56
CA ARG A 10 -6.62 -5.17 -9.49
C ARG A 10 -6.09 -6.48 -8.91
N ARG A 11 -4.78 -6.66 -8.96
CA ARG A 11 -4.09 -7.85 -8.42
C ARG A 11 -2.84 -7.40 -7.65
N SER A 12 -2.41 -8.22 -6.68
CA SER A 12 -1.14 -8.04 -6.00
C SER A 12 0.00 -8.57 -6.86
N VAL A 13 0.63 -7.70 -7.63
CA VAL A 13 1.75 -8.02 -8.52
C VAL A 13 3.05 -7.64 -7.83
N ARG A 14 4.03 -8.56 -7.87
CA ARG A 14 5.35 -8.44 -7.21
C ARG A 14 6.51 -8.54 -8.20
N LYS A 15 6.23 -8.42 -9.49
CA LYS A 15 7.21 -8.40 -10.57
C LYS A 15 7.03 -7.08 -11.32
N TYR A 16 8.10 -6.33 -11.43
CA TYR A 16 8.08 -5.02 -12.05
C TYR A 16 9.14 -4.95 -13.15
N LEU A 17 8.86 -4.13 -14.16
CA LEU A 17 9.86 -3.71 -15.13
C LEU A 17 10.75 -2.65 -14.47
N SER A 18 12.02 -2.58 -14.87
CA SER A 18 12.96 -1.55 -14.39
C SER A 18 12.65 -0.14 -14.92
N ARG A 19 11.58 0.01 -15.71
CA ARG A 19 11.12 1.29 -16.23
C ARG A 19 10.63 2.18 -15.09
N PRO A 20 11.16 3.41 -14.93
CA PRO A 20 10.64 4.36 -13.98
C PRO A 20 9.17 4.67 -14.24
N VAL A 21 8.43 5.00 -13.19
CA VAL A 21 7.08 5.57 -13.32
C VAL A 21 7.21 7.08 -13.41
N GLU A 22 6.61 7.67 -14.41
CA GLU A 22 6.63 9.10 -14.66
C GLU A 22 6.01 9.86 -13.47
N ARG A 23 6.60 11.00 -13.10
CA ARG A 23 6.16 11.79 -11.95
C ARG A 23 4.69 12.21 -12.08
N GLU A 24 4.26 12.58 -13.28
CA GLU A 24 2.89 13.00 -13.59
C GLU A 24 1.89 11.88 -13.36
N VAL A 25 2.28 10.64 -13.69
CA VAL A 25 1.44 9.44 -13.43
C VAL A 25 1.36 9.18 -11.94
N LEU A 26 2.49 9.24 -11.22
CA LEU A 26 2.50 9.11 -9.76
C LEU A 26 1.63 10.19 -9.09
N ASP A 27 1.80 11.46 -9.47
CA ASP A 27 1.04 12.58 -8.90
C ASP A 27 -0.48 12.38 -9.09
N THR A 28 -0.90 11.96 -10.28
CA THR A 28 -2.31 11.66 -10.59
C THR A 28 -2.83 10.56 -9.67
N VAL A 29 -2.16 9.42 -9.63
CA VAL A 29 -2.56 8.26 -8.82
C VAL A 29 -2.63 8.58 -7.33
N LEU A 30 -1.69 9.39 -6.83
CA LEU A 30 -1.64 9.81 -5.43
C LEU A 30 -2.78 10.78 -5.08
N ARG A 31 -3.09 11.73 -5.95
CA ARG A 31 -4.23 12.66 -5.76
C ARG A 31 -5.56 11.93 -5.74
N GLU A 32 -5.74 10.98 -6.66
CA GLU A 32 -6.94 10.14 -6.69
C GLU A 32 -7.07 9.32 -5.40
N ALA A 33 -5.96 8.77 -4.89
CA ALA A 33 -5.96 8.05 -3.63
C ALA A 33 -6.36 8.94 -2.44
N LEU A 34 -5.86 10.18 -2.38
CA LEU A 34 -6.18 11.13 -1.32
C LEU A 34 -7.61 11.69 -1.39
N ALA A 35 -8.33 11.48 -2.51
CA ALA A 35 -9.77 11.77 -2.59
C ALA A 35 -10.65 10.74 -1.83
N ALA A 36 -10.04 9.68 -1.29
CA ALA A 36 -10.74 8.70 -0.47
C ALA A 36 -11.38 9.33 0.77
N PRO A 37 -12.55 8.84 1.22
CA PRO A 37 -13.19 9.36 2.42
C PRO A 37 -12.36 9.06 3.68
N SER A 38 -12.49 9.92 4.67
CA SER A 38 -11.87 9.75 5.98
C SER A 38 -12.87 10.01 7.11
N SER A 39 -12.65 9.41 8.28
CA SER A 39 -13.49 9.61 9.44
C SER A 39 -13.58 11.11 9.78
N ARG A 40 -14.79 11.63 9.96
CA ARG A 40 -15.04 13.06 10.24
C ARG A 40 -14.38 14.02 9.24
N ASN A 41 -14.08 13.55 8.03
CA ASN A 41 -13.35 14.30 7.01
C ASN A 41 -11.98 14.83 7.51
N SER A 42 -11.30 14.03 8.33
CA SER A 42 -10.05 14.41 9.02
C SER A 42 -8.85 14.56 8.12
N HIS A 43 -8.87 13.94 6.91
CA HIS A 43 -7.74 13.92 5.97
C HIS A 43 -6.41 13.53 6.63
N SER A 44 -6.46 12.59 7.60
CA SER A 44 -5.33 12.21 8.43
C SER A 44 -4.28 11.35 7.71
N THR A 45 -4.50 10.99 6.44
CA THR A 45 -3.57 10.15 5.68
C THR A 45 -2.57 10.98 4.91
N HIS A 46 -1.29 10.58 4.97
CA HIS A 46 -0.18 11.16 4.24
C HIS A 46 0.50 10.09 3.38
N LEU A 47 0.97 10.48 2.20
CA LEU A 47 1.63 9.59 1.26
C LEU A 47 3.08 10.03 1.06
N ARG A 48 4.03 9.18 1.44
CA ARG A 48 5.46 9.41 1.22
C ARG A 48 5.95 8.59 0.04
N VAL A 49 6.37 9.25 -1.02
CA VAL A 49 6.85 8.62 -2.25
C VAL A 49 8.36 8.44 -2.18
N VAL A 50 8.84 7.25 -2.49
CA VAL A 50 10.25 6.91 -2.60
C VAL A 50 10.49 6.32 -3.98
N THR A 51 11.40 6.93 -4.74
CA THR A 51 11.82 6.48 -6.07
C THR A 51 13.33 6.27 -6.16
N ASP A 52 14.06 6.61 -5.09
CA ASP A 52 15.49 6.34 -4.99
C ASP A 52 15.74 4.83 -4.77
N PRO A 53 16.48 4.15 -5.66
CA PRO A 53 16.67 2.70 -5.59
C PRO A 53 17.38 2.24 -4.31
N GLU A 54 18.33 3.02 -3.78
CA GLU A 54 19.05 2.65 -2.56
C GLU A 54 18.12 2.69 -1.34
N THR A 55 17.29 3.72 -1.26
CA THR A 55 16.28 3.83 -0.21
C THR A 55 15.22 2.73 -0.33
N ILE A 56 14.77 2.41 -1.54
CA ILE A 56 13.83 1.31 -1.79
C ILE A 56 14.43 -0.03 -1.35
N ALA A 57 15.70 -0.29 -1.67
CA ALA A 57 16.40 -1.49 -1.24
C ALA A 57 16.52 -1.58 0.30
N ARG A 58 16.65 -0.45 0.99
CA ARG A 58 16.59 -0.41 2.46
C ARG A 58 15.17 -0.71 2.98
N ILE A 59 14.14 -0.12 2.38
CA ILE A 59 12.74 -0.41 2.72
C ILE A 59 12.44 -1.91 2.54
N ALA A 60 12.92 -2.53 1.48
CA ALA A 60 12.70 -3.96 1.22
C ALA A 60 13.22 -4.87 2.35
N ARG A 61 14.25 -4.43 3.09
CA ARG A 61 14.85 -5.16 4.22
C ARG A 61 14.14 -4.95 5.56
N MET A 62 13.06 -4.18 5.62
CA MET A 62 12.31 -3.93 6.86
C MET A 62 11.79 -5.19 7.54
N ARG A 63 11.66 -6.29 6.79
CA ARG A 63 11.27 -7.61 7.31
C ARG A 63 12.03 -8.71 6.57
N ASP A 64 12.32 -9.80 7.23
CA ASP A 64 12.90 -11.01 6.64
C ASP A 64 11.90 -11.83 5.80
N TYR A 65 10.64 -11.40 5.74
CA TYR A 65 9.55 -12.06 5.02
C TYR A 65 8.62 -11.06 4.32
N GLY A 66 8.22 -11.39 3.09
CA GLY A 66 7.12 -10.71 2.38
C GLY A 66 7.38 -9.28 1.92
N SER A 67 8.59 -8.72 2.12
CA SER A 67 8.95 -7.37 1.68
C SER A 67 10.08 -7.32 0.64
N ALA A 68 10.87 -8.37 0.49
CA ALA A 68 12.06 -8.38 -0.38
C ALA A 68 11.79 -7.95 -1.83
N PHE A 69 10.62 -8.30 -2.40
CA PHE A 69 10.27 -7.93 -3.77
C PHE A 69 10.17 -6.40 -3.99
N LEU A 70 10.06 -5.60 -2.92
CA LEU A 70 10.02 -4.14 -3.02
C LEU A 70 11.29 -3.58 -3.68
N GLU A 71 12.45 -4.24 -3.53
CA GLU A 71 13.72 -3.78 -4.12
C GLU A 71 13.68 -3.66 -5.66
N HIS A 72 12.74 -4.38 -6.30
CA HIS A 72 12.54 -4.34 -7.75
C HIS A 72 11.46 -3.36 -8.21
N ALA A 73 10.80 -2.67 -7.28
CA ALA A 73 9.77 -1.71 -7.62
C ALA A 73 10.40 -0.34 -7.97
N PRO A 74 10.02 0.30 -9.09
CA PRO A 74 10.53 1.62 -9.44
C PRO A 74 10.01 2.74 -8.53
N ALA A 75 8.93 2.49 -7.79
CA ALA A 75 8.41 3.40 -6.78
C ALA A 75 7.78 2.63 -5.61
N VAL A 76 7.96 3.17 -4.40
CA VAL A 76 7.30 2.69 -3.18
C VAL A 76 6.62 3.88 -2.51
N VAL A 77 5.36 3.72 -2.14
CA VAL A 77 4.59 4.73 -1.40
C VAL A 77 4.35 4.21 0.01
N LEU A 78 4.89 4.90 1.02
CA LEU A 78 4.50 4.65 2.40
C LEU A 78 3.20 5.39 2.68
N VAL A 79 2.23 4.67 3.22
CA VAL A 79 0.94 5.22 3.64
C VAL A 79 1.00 5.44 5.14
N GLU A 80 1.07 6.72 5.50
CA GLU A 80 1.19 7.19 6.87
C GLU A 80 -0.16 7.71 7.36
N GLY A 81 -0.40 7.66 8.66
CA GLY A 81 -1.58 8.28 9.27
C GLY A 81 -1.21 9.11 10.48
N ASP A 82 -1.72 10.33 10.55
CA ASP A 82 -1.57 11.21 11.71
C ASP A 82 -2.43 10.69 12.87
N ARG A 83 -1.74 10.25 13.92
CA ARG A 83 -2.33 9.68 15.15
C ARG A 83 -2.98 10.75 16.03
N THR A 84 -2.62 12.02 15.82
CA THR A 84 -3.17 13.15 16.59
C THR A 84 -4.46 13.67 15.99
N ALA A 85 -4.65 13.52 14.68
CA ALA A 85 -5.85 13.94 13.97
C ALA A 85 -7.06 13.06 14.27
N THR A 86 -6.85 11.75 14.50
CA THR A 86 -7.92 10.79 14.80
C THR A 86 -7.37 9.46 15.32
N ASP A 87 -8.14 8.82 16.20
CA ASP A 87 -7.92 7.44 16.64
C ASP A 87 -8.13 6.42 15.51
N LEU A 88 -8.93 6.77 14.48
CA LEU A 88 -9.21 5.95 13.29
C LEU A 88 -8.18 6.16 12.16
N TRP A 89 -6.96 6.55 12.48
CA TRP A 89 -5.94 6.82 11.48
C TRP A 89 -5.58 5.56 10.63
N ARG A 90 -5.66 4.36 11.22
CA ARG A 90 -5.37 3.10 10.50
C ARG A 90 -6.43 2.80 9.46
N GLU A 91 -7.70 2.98 9.82
CA GLU A 91 -8.84 2.79 8.94
C GLU A 91 -8.80 3.80 7.78
N ASN A 92 -8.55 5.07 8.07
CA ASN A 92 -8.39 6.11 7.05
C ASN A 92 -7.23 5.79 6.10
N ALA A 93 -6.06 5.42 6.65
CA ALA A 93 -4.90 5.03 5.87
C ALA A 93 -5.18 3.77 5.02
N ALA A 94 -5.94 2.79 5.54
CA ALA A 94 -6.32 1.59 4.80
C ALA A 94 -7.28 1.89 3.63
N ILE A 95 -8.23 2.80 3.84
CA ILE A 95 -9.15 3.28 2.80
C ILE A 95 -8.35 3.98 1.69
N THR A 96 -7.46 4.90 2.05
CA THR A 96 -6.59 5.61 1.10
C THR A 96 -5.66 4.64 0.36
N ALA A 97 -5.03 3.68 1.05
CA ALA A 97 -4.19 2.67 0.42
C ALA A 97 -4.98 1.80 -0.57
N THR A 98 -6.23 1.46 -0.24
CA THR A 98 -7.12 0.72 -1.15
C THR A 98 -7.45 1.55 -2.39
N ALA A 99 -7.76 2.84 -2.23
CA ALA A 99 -7.97 3.76 -3.35
C ALA A 99 -6.72 3.88 -4.22
N LEU A 100 -5.51 3.94 -3.59
CA LEU A 100 -4.23 3.94 -4.30
C LEU A 100 -4.06 2.72 -5.20
N LEU A 101 -4.42 1.52 -4.71
CA LEU A 101 -4.34 0.29 -5.51
C LEU A 101 -5.28 0.34 -6.74
N PHE A 102 -6.47 0.93 -6.59
CA PHE A 102 -7.41 1.08 -7.71
C PHE A 102 -6.97 2.15 -8.70
N ALA A 103 -6.50 3.30 -8.22
CA ALA A 103 -5.95 4.37 -9.05
C ALA A 103 -4.74 3.87 -9.86
N ALA A 104 -3.81 3.13 -9.22
CA ALA A 104 -2.70 2.50 -9.91
C ALA A 104 -3.15 1.55 -11.02
N THR A 105 -4.16 0.71 -10.74
CA THR A 105 -4.73 -0.21 -11.75
C THR A 105 -5.33 0.54 -12.94
N ASP A 106 -6.01 1.67 -12.69
CA ASP A 106 -6.62 2.50 -13.73
C ASP A 106 -5.56 3.20 -14.59
N ALA A 107 -4.44 3.58 -13.98
CA ALA A 107 -3.27 4.14 -14.66
C ALA A 107 -2.40 3.09 -15.37
N GLY A 108 -2.78 1.80 -15.37
CA GLY A 108 -2.00 0.73 -15.98
C GLY A 108 -0.77 0.30 -15.18
N LEU A 109 -0.69 0.67 -13.90
CA LEU A 109 0.38 0.25 -13.01
C LEU A 109 0.02 -1.04 -12.27
N ALA A 110 1.01 -1.89 -12.10
CA ALA A 110 1.00 -2.99 -11.16
C ALA A 110 1.26 -2.45 -9.74
N SER A 111 0.63 -3.07 -8.75
CA SER A 111 0.78 -2.66 -7.36
C SER A 111 0.75 -3.84 -6.39
N CYS A 112 1.40 -3.70 -5.23
CA CYS A 112 1.31 -4.65 -4.15
C CYS A 112 1.45 -3.96 -2.79
N TRP A 113 0.54 -4.28 -1.88
CA TRP A 113 0.56 -3.84 -0.48
C TRP A 113 1.51 -4.71 0.35
N VAL A 114 2.33 -4.07 1.17
CA VAL A 114 3.14 -4.70 2.23
C VAL A 114 2.80 -4.02 3.55
N HIS A 115 2.18 -4.76 4.46
CA HIS A 115 1.78 -4.19 5.75
C HIS A 115 2.99 -3.91 6.65
N VAL A 116 3.00 -2.77 7.35
CA VAL A 116 4.09 -2.31 8.23
C VAL A 116 3.65 -2.26 9.69
N ASN A 117 2.51 -1.61 9.98
CA ASN A 117 2.04 -1.38 11.33
C ASN A 117 1.90 -2.68 12.14
N GLY A 118 2.57 -2.76 13.30
CA GLY A 118 2.53 -3.95 14.16
C GLY A 118 3.13 -5.20 13.52
N ARG A 119 4.10 -5.05 12.60
CA ARG A 119 4.83 -6.18 12.02
C ARG A 119 6.27 -6.20 12.49
N PRO A 120 6.75 -7.33 13.03
CA PRO A 120 8.14 -7.47 13.43
C PRO A 120 9.06 -7.55 12.21
N CYS A 121 10.33 -7.19 12.40
CA CYS A 121 11.38 -7.36 11.39
C CYS A 121 11.67 -8.83 11.13
N LEU A 122 11.65 -9.65 12.16
CA LEU A 122 11.89 -11.10 12.08
C LEU A 122 10.60 -11.87 12.37
N LYS A 123 10.27 -12.80 11.47
CA LYS A 123 9.01 -13.55 11.52
C LYS A 123 8.86 -14.40 12.78
N ASP A 124 9.96 -14.93 13.27
CA ASP A 124 10.02 -15.80 14.46
C ASP A 124 10.17 -15.01 15.78
N GLN A 125 10.24 -13.67 15.73
CA GLN A 125 10.35 -12.77 16.87
C GLN A 125 9.22 -11.73 16.88
N PRO A 126 7.97 -12.13 17.17
CA PRO A 126 6.80 -11.24 17.05
C PRO A 126 6.89 -10.01 17.96
N ASP A 127 7.54 -10.13 19.13
CA ASP A 127 7.74 -9.05 20.11
C ASP A 127 9.11 -8.35 19.95
N GLY A 128 9.87 -8.68 18.90
CA GLY A 128 11.16 -8.07 18.59
C GLY A 128 11.05 -6.71 17.92
N ALA A 129 12.15 -6.29 17.28
CA ALA A 129 12.22 -5.03 16.53
C ALA A 129 11.09 -4.93 15.50
N GLN A 130 10.44 -3.77 15.44
CA GLN A 130 9.29 -3.55 14.57
C GLN A 130 9.72 -2.93 13.23
N ALA A 131 9.06 -3.33 12.15
CA ALA A 131 9.34 -2.79 10.81
C ALA A 131 9.15 -1.26 10.73
N GLU A 132 8.20 -0.71 11.46
CA GLU A 132 7.98 0.74 11.54
C GLU A 132 9.19 1.46 12.15
N ASP A 133 9.76 0.93 13.24
CA ASP A 133 10.92 1.52 13.92
C ASP A 133 12.15 1.47 13.01
N TYR A 134 12.40 0.36 12.34
CA TYR A 134 13.46 0.23 11.35
C TYR A 134 13.35 1.27 10.22
N LEU A 135 12.15 1.50 9.69
CA LEU A 135 11.94 2.51 8.65
C LEU A 135 12.22 3.93 9.15
N ARG A 136 11.90 4.24 10.41
CA ARG A 136 12.15 5.54 11.04
C ARG A 136 13.63 5.88 11.21
N GLU A 137 14.52 4.88 11.23
CA GLU A 137 15.97 5.12 11.34
C GLU A 137 16.53 5.93 10.16
N PHE A 138 15.87 5.90 9.01
CA PHE A 138 16.39 6.56 7.79
C PHE A 138 15.35 7.34 6.98
N LEU A 139 14.08 7.27 7.32
CA LEU A 139 13.04 8.04 6.67
C LEU A 139 12.54 9.15 7.59
N PRO A 140 12.36 10.38 7.08
CA PRO A 140 11.92 11.52 7.87
C PRO A 140 10.41 11.45 8.14
N VAL A 141 9.95 10.40 8.84
CA VAL A 141 8.55 10.22 9.22
C VAL A 141 8.30 10.98 10.53
N PRO A 142 7.35 11.92 10.59
CA PRO A 142 7.00 12.63 11.81
C PRO A 142 6.64 11.68 12.96
N ALA A 143 6.99 12.05 14.19
CA ALA A 143 6.76 11.20 15.37
C ALA A 143 5.27 10.90 15.59
N GLU A 144 4.39 11.84 15.25
CA GLU A 144 2.94 11.74 15.32
C GLU A 144 2.33 10.83 14.25
N HIS A 145 3.04 10.56 13.15
CA HIS A 145 2.54 9.65 12.11
C HIS A 145 2.83 8.18 12.45
N GLY A 146 1.90 7.29 12.15
CA GLY A 146 2.11 5.85 12.05
C GLY A 146 2.25 5.42 10.61
N ILE A 147 3.11 4.45 10.33
CA ILE A 147 3.22 3.87 8.98
C ILE A 147 2.32 2.64 8.91
N LEU A 148 1.23 2.72 8.15
CA LEU A 148 0.32 1.57 7.99
C LEU A 148 0.92 0.50 7.08
N CYS A 149 1.40 0.92 5.90
CA CYS A 149 1.90 0.01 4.89
C CYS A 149 2.84 0.70 3.91
N ALA A 150 3.56 -0.11 3.13
CA ALA A 150 4.24 0.28 1.91
C ALA A 150 3.48 -0.28 0.70
N VAL A 151 3.28 0.51 -0.33
CA VAL A 151 2.68 0.08 -1.60
C VAL A 151 3.72 0.21 -2.69
N ALA A 152 4.12 -0.93 -3.27
CA ALA A 152 4.96 -0.94 -4.46
C ALA A 152 4.13 -0.56 -5.69
N LEU A 153 4.69 0.27 -6.57
CA LEU A 153 4.10 0.71 -7.82
C LEU A 153 5.11 0.57 -8.96
N GLY A 154 4.66 0.13 -10.13
CA GLY A 154 5.50 0.04 -11.31
C GLY A 154 4.78 -0.58 -12.50
N TYR A 155 5.38 -0.50 -13.67
CA TYR A 155 4.91 -1.23 -14.84
C TYR A 155 5.25 -2.71 -14.71
N SER A 156 4.43 -3.58 -15.30
CA SER A 156 4.64 -5.03 -15.29
C SER A 156 4.09 -5.67 -16.55
N ASP A 157 4.80 -6.65 -17.04
CA ASP A 157 4.36 -7.58 -18.10
C ASP A 157 3.83 -8.90 -17.51
N PHE A 158 3.80 -9.03 -16.19
CA PHE A 158 3.29 -10.21 -15.51
C PHE A 158 1.77 -10.23 -15.50
N GLU A 159 1.20 -11.24 -16.13
CA GLU A 159 -0.24 -11.51 -16.11
C GLU A 159 -0.58 -12.48 -14.97
N PRO A 160 -1.25 -12.01 -13.90
CA PRO A 160 -1.66 -12.90 -12.82
C PRO A 160 -2.77 -13.85 -13.29
N ALA A 161 -2.75 -15.08 -12.78
CA ALA A 161 -3.80 -16.07 -13.04
C ALA A 161 -5.19 -15.51 -12.69
N ALA A 162 -6.25 -16.03 -13.30
CA ALA A 162 -7.63 -15.66 -12.97
C ALA A 162 -7.90 -15.78 -11.47
N LEU A 163 -8.78 -14.93 -10.95
CA LEU A 163 -9.24 -15.07 -9.55
C LEU A 163 -10.02 -16.39 -9.41
N PRO A 164 -9.75 -17.14 -8.34
CA PRO A 164 -10.57 -18.31 -8.05
C PRO A 164 -12.03 -17.89 -7.83
N PRO A 165 -12.99 -18.78 -8.07
CA PRO A 165 -14.38 -18.54 -7.68
C PRO A 165 -14.48 -18.18 -6.20
N PHE A 166 -15.28 -17.18 -5.88
CA PHE A 166 -15.57 -16.76 -4.52
C PHE A 166 -17.08 -16.83 -4.29
N ASP A 167 -17.50 -17.62 -3.32
CA ASP A 167 -18.89 -17.69 -2.91
C ASP A 167 -19.21 -16.56 -1.93
N ALA A 168 -19.80 -15.50 -2.44
CA ALA A 168 -20.22 -14.36 -1.61
C ALA A 168 -21.39 -14.73 -0.66
N GLY A 169 -22.17 -15.77 -0.97
CA GLY A 169 -23.33 -16.17 -0.17
C GLY A 169 -22.97 -16.55 1.26
N THR A 170 -21.76 -17.11 1.48
CA THR A 170 -21.27 -17.44 2.81
C THR A 170 -20.86 -16.25 3.66
N HIS A 171 -20.76 -15.05 3.05
CA HIS A 171 -20.32 -13.81 3.68
C HIS A 171 -21.40 -12.72 3.72
N ILE A 172 -22.54 -12.96 3.08
CA ILE A 172 -23.67 -12.03 3.05
C ILE A 172 -24.80 -12.64 3.85
N HIS A 173 -25.14 -12.02 4.97
CA HIS A 173 -26.21 -12.48 5.87
C HIS A 173 -27.44 -11.59 5.68
N TRP A 174 -28.53 -12.21 5.24
CA TRP A 174 -29.84 -11.58 5.12
C TRP A 174 -30.67 -11.91 6.35
N PRO A 175 -31.53 -10.99 6.84
CA PRO A 175 -32.48 -11.32 7.89
C PRO A 175 -33.42 -12.43 7.40
N GLU A 176 -33.70 -13.38 8.27
CA GLU A 176 -34.73 -14.39 7.99
C GLU A 176 -36.08 -13.69 7.82
N LYS A 177 -36.87 -14.16 6.84
CA LYS A 177 -38.21 -13.60 6.57
C LYS A 177 -39.23 -14.13 7.58
#